data_68dea7e4b868bea6e466a8739e06cc23
#
_entry.id   68dea7e4b868bea6e466a8739e06cc23
#
_cell.length_a   1.000
_cell.length_b   1.000
_cell.length_c   1.000
_cell.angle_alpha   90.00
_cell.angle_beta   90.00
_cell.angle_gamma   90.00
#
_symmetry.space_group_name_H-M   'P 1'
#
loop_
_entity.id
_entity.type
_entity.pdbx_description
1 polymer ?
#
loop_
_entity_poly.entity_id
_entity_poly.type
_entity_poly.pdbx_seq_one_letter_code
_entity_poly.pdbx_strand_id
1 'polypeptide(L)'
;MKSNYKRLGDYIREVDERNLKLETTNILGLSMTKQFRTSTSNIVGVDLSKYKIVRKNVFAFDTMSVIRVHKVPIAVNDTDSLIIVSPAYVTFECKNPNELDPQYLMMWFKRKEFDRYADFKSDAAVRG
;
A
#
# COMPACT_ATOMS: atom_id res chain seq x y z
N MET A 1 -4.36 24.78 7.48
CA MET A 1 -4.10 23.93 7.22
C MET A 1 -4.58 22.68 7.61
N LYS A 2 -5.18 22.52 8.50
CA LYS A 2 -5.77 21.33 8.87
C LYS A 2 -6.49 20.64 7.76
N SER A 3 -7.03 21.37 6.83
CA SER A 3 -7.74 20.75 5.72
C SER A 3 -6.86 19.82 4.91
N ASN A 4 -5.56 20.07 4.89
CA ASN A 4 -4.64 19.23 4.12
C ASN A 4 -4.54 17.82 4.66
N TYR A 5 -4.68 17.67 5.97
CA TYR A 5 -4.51 16.37 6.58
C TYR A 5 -5.75 15.51 6.50
N LYS A 6 -6.88 16.12 6.71
CA LYS A 6 -8.10 15.34 6.75
C LYS A 6 -8.65 15.01 5.37
N ARG A 7 -8.13 15.63 4.33
CA ARG A 7 -8.68 15.46 2.99
C ARG A 7 -8.10 14.28 2.21
N LEU A 8 -7.08 13.62 2.74
CA LEU A 8 -6.49 12.50 2.00
C LEU A 8 -7.53 11.45 1.67
N GLY A 9 -8.38 11.09 2.62
CA GLY A 9 -9.42 10.10 2.38
C GLY A 9 -10.43 10.50 1.32
N ASP A 10 -10.54 11.80 1.02
CA ASP A 10 -11.40 12.28 -0.03
C ASP A 10 -10.81 12.05 -1.42
N TYR A 11 -9.50 11.81 -1.50
CA TYR A 11 -8.77 11.71 -2.77
C TYR A 11 -8.34 10.29 -3.10
N ILE A 12 -8.51 9.36 -2.18
CA ILE A 12 -8.11 7.97 -2.42
C ILE A 12 -9.30 7.06 -2.14
N ARG A 13 -9.21 5.86 -2.69
CA ARG A 13 -10.19 4.82 -2.40
C ARG A 13 -9.50 3.49 -2.29
N GLU A 14 -10.01 2.62 -1.44
CA GLU A 14 -9.49 1.27 -1.31
C GLU A 14 -9.82 0.47 -2.56
N VAL A 15 -8.86 -0.35 -2.98
CA VAL A 15 -9.03 -1.28 -4.08
C VAL A 15 -8.89 -2.67 -3.51
N ASP A 16 -9.82 -3.56 -3.82
CA ASP A 16 -9.75 -4.93 -3.35
C ASP A 16 -9.95 -5.88 -4.53
N GLU A 17 -9.00 -5.80 -5.45
CA GLU A 17 -9.03 -6.64 -6.63
C GLU A 17 -8.21 -7.90 -6.36
N ARG A 18 -8.84 -9.05 -6.47
CA ARG A 18 -8.18 -10.32 -6.19
C ARG A 18 -7.75 -11.00 -7.48
N ASN A 19 -6.72 -11.83 -7.37
CA ASN A 19 -6.11 -12.53 -8.50
C ASN A 19 -6.90 -13.76 -8.88
N LEU A 20 -8.22 -13.61 -9.00
CA LEU A 20 -9.13 -14.75 -9.19
C LEU A 20 -8.86 -15.52 -10.48
N LYS A 21 -8.42 -14.82 -11.50
CA LYS A 21 -8.14 -15.43 -12.80
C LYS A 21 -6.68 -15.85 -12.93
N LEU A 22 -5.91 -15.71 -11.86
CA LEU A 22 -4.49 -16.05 -11.84
C LEU A 22 -3.74 -15.35 -12.98
N GLU A 23 -4.00 -14.05 -13.13
CA GLU A 23 -3.42 -13.25 -14.22
C GLU A 23 -1.90 -13.15 -14.11
N THR A 24 -1.37 -13.28 -12.90
CA THR A 24 0.07 -13.21 -12.68
C THR A 24 0.46 -14.03 -11.48
N THR A 25 1.72 -14.45 -11.45
CA THR A 25 2.32 -15.07 -10.28
C THR A 25 3.42 -14.20 -9.69
N ASN A 26 3.49 -12.94 -10.11
CA ASN A 26 4.53 -12.01 -9.69
C ASN A 26 4.24 -11.48 -8.28
N ILE A 27 4.58 -12.27 -7.27
CA ILE A 27 4.35 -11.93 -5.87
C ILE A 27 5.47 -11.03 -5.38
N LEU A 28 5.12 -9.87 -4.86
CA LEU A 28 6.10 -8.96 -4.26
C LEU A 28 5.69 -8.63 -2.83
N GLY A 29 6.68 -8.29 -2.03
CA GLY A 29 6.46 -7.78 -0.69
C GLY A 29 6.82 -6.31 -0.63
N LEU A 30 6.79 -5.74 0.57
CA LEU A 30 7.14 -4.36 0.80
C LEU A 30 8.36 -4.29 1.69
N SER A 31 9.27 -3.38 1.38
CA SER A 31 10.46 -3.15 2.20
C SER A 31 10.23 -1.93 3.09
N MET A 32 11.03 -1.82 4.14
CA MET A 32 10.98 -0.66 5.03
C MET A 32 11.46 0.61 4.33
N THR A 33 12.10 0.47 3.17
CA THR A 33 12.50 1.62 2.37
C THR A 33 11.40 2.07 1.41
N LYS A 34 10.20 1.55 1.59
CA LYS A 34 9.01 1.95 0.84
C LYS A 34 9.12 1.64 -0.64
N GLN A 35 9.54 0.41 -0.91
CA GLN A 35 9.66 -0.11 -2.26
C GLN A 35 9.11 -1.53 -2.29
N PHE A 36 8.64 -1.96 -3.45
CA PHE A 36 8.35 -3.37 -3.64
C PHE A 36 9.65 -4.14 -3.71
N ARG A 37 9.61 -5.35 -3.18
CA ARG A 37 10.77 -6.24 -3.24
C ARG A 37 10.31 -7.65 -3.55
N THR A 38 11.23 -8.44 -4.11
CA THR A 38 10.94 -9.83 -4.41
C THR A 38 10.59 -10.57 -3.12
N SER A 39 9.49 -11.32 -3.17
CA SER A 39 9.10 -12.13 -2.03
C SER A 39 10.00 -13.36 -1.93
N THR A 40 10.50 -13.63 -0.73
CA THR A 40 11.29 -14.83 -0.48
C THR A 40 10.46 -15.93 0.14
N SER A 41 9.16 -15.69 0.32
CA SER A 41 8.28 -16.68 0.92
C SER A 41 8.10 -17.87 0.02
N ASN A 42 7.96 -19.04 0.64
CA ASN A 42 7.63 -20.25 -0.10
C ASN A 42 6.17 -20.21 -0.50
N ILE A 43 5.91 -20.29 -1.80
CA ILE A 43 4.55 -20.19 -2.31
C ILE A 43 3.92 -21.52 -2.65
N VAL A 44 4.63 -22.61 -2.37
CA VAL A 44 4.08 -23.97 -2.62
C VAL A 44 2.86 -24.16 -1.72
N GLY A 45 1.74 -24.51 -2.32
CA GLY A 45 0.51 -24.71 -1.58
C GLY A 45 -0.26 -23.45 -1.23
N VAL A 46 0.25 -22.29 -1.64
CA VAL A 46 -0.43 -21.01 -1.40
C VAL A 46 -1.47 -20.78 -2.49
N ASP A 47 -2.64 -20.31 -2.08
CA ASP A 47 -3.72 -19.98 -3.02
C ASP A 47 -3.54 -18.56 -3.54
N LEU A 48 -2.92 -18.46 -4.70
CA LEU A 48 -2.62 -17.15 -5.28
C LEU A 48 -3.86 -16.40 -5.74
N SER A 49 -5.00 -17.08 -5.85
CA SER A 49 -6.23 -16.40 -6.28
C SER A 49 -6.75 -15.44 -5.21
N LYS A 50 -6.31 -15.59 -3.97
CA LYS A 50 -6.72 -14.72 -2.88
C LYS A 50 -5.84 -13.48 -2.74
N TYR A 51 -4.72 -13.44 -3.44
CA TYR A 51 -3.81 -12.31 -3.37
C TYR A 51 -4.41 -11.10 -4.06
N LYS A 52 -3.99 -9.92 -3.63
CA LYS A 52 -4.50 -8.66 -4.16
C LYS A 52 -3.66 -8.21 -5.33
N ILE A 53 -4.32 -7.78 -6.40
CA ILE A 53 -3.65 -7.27 -7.58
C ILE A 53 -3.32 -5.81 -7.37
N VAL A 54 -2.08 -5.43 -7.72
CA VAL A 54 -1.62 -4.05 -7.66
C VAL A 54 -1.30 -3.62 -9.09
N ARG A 55 -2.23 -2.90 -9.69
CA ARG A 55 -2.06 -2.40 -11.06
C ARG A 55 -1.26 -1.11 -11.03
N LYS A 56 -0.92 -0.60 -12.20
CA LYS A 56 -0.19 0.66 -12.30
C LYS A 56 -0.90 1.75 -11.51
N ASN A 57 -0.14 2.50 -10.74
CA ASN A 57 -0.61 3.61 -9.90
C ASN A 57 -1.43 3.18 -8.69
N VAL A 58 -1.47 1.89 -8.38
CA VAL A 58 -2.10 1.38 -7.17
C VAL A 58 -1.04 1.26 -6.09
N PHE A 59 -1.39 1.64 -4.88
CA PHE A 59 -0.53 1.60 -3.70
C PHE A 59 -0.83 0.35 -2.88
N ALA A 60 0.19 -0.15 -2.19
CA ALA A 60 0.00 -1.20 -1.20
C ALA A 60 0.75 -0.82 0.07
N PHE A 61 0.19 -1.12 1.24
CA PHE A 61 0.91 -0.90 2.49
C PHE A 61 0.56 -1.97 3.51
N ASP A 62 1.50 -2.15 4.45
CA ASP A 62 1.40 -3.17 5.49
C ASP A 62 1.08 -2.50 6.82
N THR A 63 -0.17 -2.65 7.27
CA THR A 63 -0.64 -2.00 8.50
C THR A 63 0.01 -2.59 9.75
N MET A 64 0.39 -3.85 9.71
CA MET A 64 0.96 -4.49 10.89
C MET A 64 2.32 -3.93 11.27
N SER A 65 3.10 -3.51 10.27
CA SER A 65 4.41 -2.95 10.54
C SER A 65 4.34 -1.59 11.23
N VAL A 66 3.27 -0.83 10.99
CA VAL A 66 3.08 0.44 11.69
C VAL A 66 3.02 0.20 13.20
N ILE A 67 2.27 -0.83 13.59
CA ILE A 67 2.09 -1.14 15.02
C ILE A 67 3.38 -1.67 15.63
N ARG A 68 4.09 -2.54 14.90
CA ARG A 68 5.26 -3.22 15.47
C ARG A 68 6.53 -2.40 15.46
N VAL A 69 6.80 -1.67 14.37
CA VAL A 69 8.09 -1.01 14.20
C VAL A 69 7.99 0.48 13.95
N HIS A 70 6.78 1.04 14.01
CA HIS A 70 6.54 2.48 13.88
C HIS A 70 7.00 3.03 12.52
N LYS A 71 6.94 2.20 11.49
CA LYS A 71 7.24 2.59 10.12
C LYS A 71 6.15 2.06 9.22
N VAL A 72 5.98 2.71 8.08
CA VAL A 72 4.93 2.34 7.14
C VAL A 72 5.57 1.84 5.85
N PRO A 73 5.67 0.51 5.67
CA PRO A 73 6.05 -0.01 4.37
C PRO A 73 4.92 0.26 3.39
N ILE A 74 5.17 1.11 2.42
CA ILE A 74 4.18 1.51 1.43
C ILE A 74 4.89 1.75 0.12
N ALA A 75 4.27 1.36 -0.97
CA ALA A 75 4.84 1.58 -2.30
C ALA A 75 3.72 1.69 -3.32
N VAL A 76 4.01 2.37 -4.42
CA VAL A 76 3.10 2.47 -5.56
C VAL A 76 3.71 1.69 -6.72
N ASN A 77 2.85 0.98 -7.47
CA ASN A 77 3.31 0.31 -8.68
C ASN A 77 3.38 1.33 -9.80
N ASP A 78 4.59 1.78 -10.12
CA ASP A 78 4.81 2.76 -11.18
C ASP A 78 5.23 2.11 -12.50
N THR A 79 4.99 0.81 -12.64
CA THR A 79 5.34 0.05 -13.84
C THR A 79 4.09 -0.45 -14.54
N ASP A 80 4.28 -0.99 -15.73
CA ASP A 80 3.18 -1.62 -16.45
C ASP A 80 3.00 -3.09 -16.06
N SER A 81 3.87 -3.61 -15.20
CA SER A 81 3.79 -5.00 -14.76
C SER A 81 2.68 -5.19 -13.75
N LEU A 82 2.01 -6.31 -13.85
CA LEU A 82 0.99 -6.70 -12.89
C LEU A 82 1.69 -7.34 -11.69
N ILE A 83 1.35 -6.88 -10.49
CA ILE A 83 1.95 -7.36 -9.24
C ILE A 83 0.84 -7.88 -8.36
N ILE A 84 1.12 -8.90 -7.54
CA ILE A 84 0.20 -9.31 -6.49
C ILE A 84 0.92 -9.27 -5.15
N VAL A 85 0.14 -8.96 -4.11
CA VAL A 85 0.65 -8.84 -2.75
C VAL A 85 -0.23 -9.62 -1.79
N SER A 86 0.28 -9.86 -0.60
CA SER A 86 -0.44 -10.61 0.44
C SER A 86 -1.84 -10.04 0.69
N PRO A 87 -2.84 -10.90 0.93
CA PRO A 87 -4.17 -10.44 1.30
C PRO A 87 -4.19 -9.57 2.55
N ALA A 88 -3.15 -9.67 3.40
CA ALA A 88 -3.08 -8.88 4.62
C ALA A 88 -2.74 -7.40 4.38
N TYR A 89 -2.24 -7.08 3.19
CA TYR A 89 -1.91 -5.70 2.86
C TYR A 89 -3.17 -4.95 2.43
N VAL A 90 -3.14 -3.63 2.61
CA VAL A 90 -4.20 -2.75 2.11
C VAL A 90 -3.73 -2.16 0.78
N THR A 91 -4.63 -2.15 -0.19
CA THR A 91 -4.34 -1.57 -1.51
C THR A 91 -5.33 -0.44 -1.79
N PHE A 92 -4.84 0.64 -2.37
CA PHE A 92 -5.67 1.80 -2.66
C PHE A 92 -5.12 2.56 -3.87
N GLU A 93 -5.94 3.45 -4.41
CA GLU A 93 -5.55 4.27 -5.55
C GLU A 93 -6.10 5.68 -5.38
N CYS A 94 -5.55 6.62 -6.13
CA CYS A 94 -6.10 7.97 -6.19
C CYS A 94 -7.40 7.94 -6.99
N LYS A 95 -8.44 8.59 -6.47
CA LYS A 95 -9.72 8.65 -7.17
C LYS A 95 -9.60 9.39 -8.48
N ASN A 96 -8.83 10.48 -8.49
CA ASN A 96 -8.62 11.29 -9.67
C ASN A 96 -7.16 11.71 -9.73
N PRO A 97 -6.35 11.05 -10.59
CA PRO A 97 -4.92 11.38 -10.67
C PRO A 97 -4.64 12.82 -11.11
N ASN A 98 -5.62 13.49 -11.71
CA ASN A 98 -5.46 14.89 -12.08
C ASN A 98 -5.55 15.81 -10.87
N GLU A 99 -6.25 15.39 -9.82
CA GLU A 99 -6.35 16.15 -8.59
C GLU A 99 -5.23 15.81 -7.62
N LEU A 100 -4.86 14.53 -7.55
CA LEU A 100 -3.78 14.08 -6.69
C LEU A 100 -2.96 13.06 -7.46
N ASP A 101 -1.77 13.49 -7.88
CA ASP A 101 -0.88 12.65 -8.66
C ASP A 101 -0.29 11.54 -7.79
N PRO A 102 -0.39 10.27 -8.21
CA PRO A 102 0.15 9.16 -7.43
C PRO A 102 1.64 9.30 -7.11
N GLN A 103 2.45 9.81 -8.03
CA GLN A 103 3.87 9.95 -7.80
C GLN A 103 4.16 11.04 -6.77
N TYR A 104 3.39 12.12 -6.81
CA TYR A 104 3.52 13.18 -5.82
C TYR A 104 3.14 12.65 -4.43
N LEU A 105 2.05 11.89 -4.35
CA LEU A 105 1.61 11.31 -3.09
C LEU A 105 2.67 10.36 -2.54
N MET A 106 3.30 9.57 -3.40
CA MET A 106 4.35 8.66 -2.97
C MET A 106 5.54 9.41 -2.38
N MET A 107 5.88 10.56 -2.97
CA MET A 107 6.96 11.40 -2.43
C MET A 107 6.65 11.84 -1.00
N TRP A 108 5.39 12.17 -0.74
CA TRP A 108 4.99 12.56 0.61
C TRP A 108 5.10 11.38 1.58
N PHE A 109 4.68 10.18 1.15
CA PHE A 109 4.77 9.00 2.01
C PHE A 109 6.20 8.66 2.38
N LYS A 110 7.18 9.05 1.58
CA LYS A 110 8.58 8.77 1.87
C LYS A 110 9.17 9.65 2.97
N ARG A 111 8.46 10.68 3.37
CA ARG A 111 8.95 11.60 4.40
C ARG A 111 8.85 10.97 5.79
N LYS A 112 9.81 11.30 6.64
CA LYS A 112 9.78 10.83 8.02
C LYS A 112 8.56 11.34 8.76
N GLU A 113 8.12 12.53 8.44
CA GLU A 113 6.93 13.11 9.06
C GLU A 113 5.70 12.24 8.83
N PHE A 114 5.62 11.60 7.68
CA PHE A 114 4.49 10.71 7.45
C PHE A 114 4.52 9.51 8.39
N ASP A 115 5.69 8.91 8.60
CA ASP A 115 5.79 7.77 9.51
C ASP A 115 5.37 8.14 10.92
N ARG A 116 5.77 9.33 11.40
CA ARG A 116 5.36 9.80 12.71
C ARG A 116 3.87 10.03 12.79
N TYR A 117 3.30 10.62 11.75
CA TYR A 117 1.88 10.87 11.69
C TYR A 117 1.10 9.57 11.71
N ALA A 118 1.52 8.60 10.90
CA ALA A 118 0.86 7.31 10.81
C ALA A 118 0.95 6.53 12.13
N ASP A 119 2.10 6.60 12.79
CA ASP A 119 2.28 5.95 14.08
C ASP A 119 1.31 6.52 15.11
N PHE A 120 1.20 7.84 15.17
CA PHE A 120 0.27 8.51 16.07
C PHE A 120 -1.17 8.08 15.79
N LYS A 121 -1.55 8.05 14.52
CA LYS A 121 -2.91 7.69 14.13
C LYS A 121 -3.21 6.22 14.42
N SER A 122 -2.24 5.35 14.21
CA SER A 122 -2.42 3.92 14.49
C SER A 122 -2.62 3.68 15.97
N ASP A 123 -1.86 4.38 16.82
CA ASP A 123 -1.99 4.29 18.26
C ASP A 123 -3.40 4.70 18.67
N ALA A 124 -3.87 5.82 18.17
CA ALA A 124 -5.18 6.31 18.48
C ALA A 124 -6.27 5.33 18.04
N ALA A 125 -6.12 4.73 16.87
CA ALA A 125 -7.09 3.78 16.35
C ALA A 125 -7.13 2.51 17.20
N VAL A 126 -5.97 2.03 17.63
CA VAL A 126 -5.92 0.83 18.47
C VAL A 126 -6.55 1.09 19.84
N ARG A 127 -6.32 2.26 20.38
CA ARG A 127 -6.87 2.60 21.69
C ARG A 127 -8.34 2.96 21.65
N GLY A 128 -8.73 3.52 20.56
CA GLY A 128 -10.08 4.01 20.38
C GLY A 128 -11.05 2.94 20.04
#